data_9f13513c68f96d8242f1ace448d97401
#
_entry.id   9f13513c68f96d8242f1ace448d97401
#
_cell.length_a   1.000
_cell.length_b   1.000
_cell.length_c   1.000
_cell.angle_alpha   90.00
_cell.angle_beta   90.00
_cell.angle_gamma   90.00
#
_symmetry.space_group_name_H-M   'P 1'
#
loop_
_entity.id
_entity.type
_entity.pdbx_description
1 polymer ?
#
loop_
_entity_poly.entity_id
_entity_poly.type
_entity_poly.pdbx_seq_one_letter_code
_entity_poly.pdbx_strand_id
1 'polypeptide(L)'
;VNTILGANAHASIYNSPYINNDGVVVSGFSNYDITTNEISKIKGVLSVSPVVKGQVMANANGQNQGVEVFGSKLSDIKKLPLIATPELSKGSIENFDKGIAIGSGVARSLGLEIGDVITLISPDGVKTAFGTSPRISGFEIVYIFQVGRYDIDNTRIYMPLKNAQIYFNREGRVDEFEVMVNAPENIDDIRFALISSLPNGALIWTWRDANGGFLNALQMEDNIMFIILSILVLIATMNIVSGLIMLVKNKSHDIGILRTMGLTEGSILRIFFICGAFTGVIGTIFGVIFGCIFVIYLDPIFNFINYISGGGVWTAEKYLLSSLPAELRTQDIFKACALSLGLTFFITYFPARRAARMRPVEALRYD
;
A
#
# COMPACT_ATOMS: atom_id res chain seq x y z
N VAL A 1 0.46 3.52 -2.65
CA VAL A 1 1.74 3.11 -3.24
C VAL A 1 2.67 4.30 -3.36
N ASN A 2 2.26 5.40 -4.01
CA ASN A 2 3.12 6.58 -4.22
C ASN A 2 3.65 7.20 -2.92
N THR A 3 2.85 7.23 -1.86
CA THR A 3 3.25 7.74 -0.53
C THR A 3 4.31 6.86 0.14
N ILE A 4 4.29 5.55 -0.11
CA ILE A 4 5.28 4.61 0.42
C ILE A 4 6.59 4.72 -0.37
N LEU A 5 6.50 4.86 -1.68
CA LEU A 5 7.64 4.80 -2.59
C LEU A 5 8.33 6.17 -2.79
N GLY A 6 7.63 7.28 -2.55
CA GLY A 6 8.19 8.62 -2.83
C GLY A 6 9.23 9.11 -1.83
N ALA A 7 9.32 8.50 -0.65
CA ALA A 7 10.24 8.91 0.40
C ALA A 7 11.27 7.83 0.79
N ASN A 8 11.12 6.63 0.24
CA ASN A 8 12.02 5.50 0.49
C ASN A 8 12.55 4.92 -0.81
N ALA A 9 13.72 4.32 -0.74
CA ALA A 9 14.23 3.50 -1.84
C ALA A 9 13.31 2.31 -2.13
N HIS A 10 13.30 1.86 -3.39
CA HIS A 10 12.51 0.71 -3.81
C HIS A 10 13.14 -0.62 -3.39
N ALA A 11 14.46 -0.66 -3.27
CA ALA A 11 15.21 -1.75 -2.68
C ALA A 11 16.43 -1.24 -1.94
N SER A 12 16.81 -1.92 -0.86
CA SER A 12 18.06 -1.73 -0.13
C SER A 12 18.92 -2.98 -0.28
N ILE A 13 20.17 -2.78 -0.62
CA ILE A 13 21.17 -3.84 -0.73
C ILE A 13 22.15 -3.67 0.41
N TYR A 14 22.25 -4.65 1.28
CA TYR A 14 23.16 -4.65 2.43
C TYR A 14 23.96 -5.93 2.46
N ASN A 15 25.10 -5.89 3.13
CA ASN A 15 25.96 -7.05 3.27
C ASN A 15 25.82 -7.66 4.68
N SER A 16 25.72 -8.98 4.76
CA SER A 16 25.74 -9.66 6.05
C SER A 16 27.06 -9.39 6.75
N PRO A 17 27.04 -9.06 8.06
CA PRO A 17 28.27 -8.93 8.81
C PRO A 17 29.11 -10.21 8.72
N TYR A 18 30.38 -10.10 8.41
CA TYR A 18 31.31 -11.21 8.39
C TYR A 18 32.56 -10.90 9.24
N ILE A 19 33.19 -11.92 9.74
CA ILE A 19 34.43 -11.77 10.50
C ILE A 19 35.62 -11.86 9.52
N ASN A 20 36.44 -10.80 9.47
CA ASN A 20 37.65 -10.81 8.65
C ASN A 20 38.75 -11.69 9.27
N ASN A 21 39.86 -11.86 8.55
CA ASN A 21 41.01 -12.67 9.00
C ASN A 21 41.63 -12.17 10.32
N ASP A 22 41.37 -10.93 10.70
CA ASP A 22 41.87 -10.30 11.95
C ASP A 22 40.87 -10.46 13.11
N GLY A 23 39.76 -11.22 12.91
CA GLY A 23 38.75 -11.44 13.95
C GLY A 23 37.79 -10.24 14.14
N VAL A 24 37.83 -9.26 13.25
CA VAL A 24 36.98 -8.07 13.33
C VAL A 24 35.71 -8.30 12.54
N VAL A 25 34.55 -7.99 13.15
CA VAL A 25 33.26 -7.98 12.46
C VAL A 25 33.24 -6.82 11.47
N VAL A 26 33.15 -7.13 10.20
CA VAL A 26 33.06 -6.16 9.10
C VAL A 26 31.63 -6.18 8.55
N SER A 27 31.01 -5.03 8.50
CA SER A 27 29.72 -4.82 7.85
C SER A 27 29.84 -3.77 6.77
N GLY A 28 28.92 -3.80 5.80
CA GLY A 28 28.85 -2.84 4.71
C GLY A 28 29.83 -3.12 3.56
N PHE A 29 29.95 -2.15 2.67
CA PHE A 29 30.69 -2.25 1.42
C PHE A 29 31.88 -1.27 1.42
N SER A 30 33.08 -1.79 1.16
CA SER A 30 34.25 -1.02 0.73
C SER A 30 34.21 -0.93 -0.80
N ASN A 31 34.84 0.09 -1.38
CA ASN A 31 34.83 0.35 -2.84
C ASN A 31 33.42 0.60 -3.41
N TYR A 32 32.57 1.25 -2.62
CA TYR A 32 31.18 1.48 -2.93
C TYR A 32 30.95 2.23 -4.25
N ASP A 33 31.88 3.05 -4.73
CA ASP A 33 31.75 3.77 -6.02
C ASP A 33 31.77 2.79 -7.21
N ILE A 34 32.58 1.72 -7.16
CA ILE A 34 32.62 0.68 -8.20
C ILE A 34 31.31 -0.08 -8.21
N THR A 35 30.86 -0.56 -7.05
CA THR A 35 29.60 -1.29 -6.91
C THR A 35 28.40 -0.44 -7.33
N THR A 36 28.38 0.84 -6.98
CA THR A 36 27.34 1.80 -7.44
C THR A 36 27.27 1.84 -8.96
N ASN A 37 28.43 1.91 -9.64
CA ASN A 37 28.50 1.94 -11.11
C ASN A 37 28.05 0.60 -11.74
N GLU A 38 28.34 -0.52 -11.13
CA GLU A 38 27.90 -1.83 -11.63
C GLU A 38 26.38 -1.99 -11.51
N ILE A 39 25.80 -1.67 -10.37
CA ILE A 39 24.36 -1.74 -10.14
C ILE A 39 23.61 -0.77 -11.04
N SER A 40 24.15 0.44 -11.28
CA SER A 40 23.50 1.47 -12.11
C SER A 40 23.39 1.08 -13.59
N LYS A 41 24.17 0.11 -14.08
CA LYS A 41 24.10 -0.40 -15.46
C LYS A 41 22.99 -1.43 -15.66
N ILE A 42 22.38 -1.92 -14.60
CA ILE A 42 21.33 -2.94 -14.67
C ILE A 42 20.07 -2.31 -15.28
N LYS A 43 19.51 -2.96 -16.27
CA LYS A 43 18.29 -2.49 -16.94
C LYS A 43 17.13 -2.40 -15.96
N GLY A 44 16.49 -1.23 -15.87
CA GLY A 44 15.38 -0.97 -14.96
C GLY A 44 15.78 -0.24 -13.69
N VAL A 45 17.07 -0.13 -13.38
CA VAL A 45 17.58 0.70 -12.28
C VAL A 45 17.60 2.16 -12.72
N LEU A 46 16.97 3.03 -11.94
CA LEU A 46 16.93 4.49 -12.16
C LEU A 46 18.09 5.19 -11.47
N SER A 47 18.36 4.84 -10.23
CA SER A 47 19.47 5.39 -9.46
C SER A 47 19.91 4.45 -8.34
N VAL A 48 21.17 4.57 -7.96
CA VAL A 48 21.78 3.86 -6.83
C VAL A 48 22.45 4.89 -5.95
N SER A 49 22.16 4.84 -4.66
CA SER A 49 22.67 5.79 -3.66
C SER A 49 23.37 5.02 -2.56
N PRO A 50 24.68 5.19 -2.39
CA PRO A 50 25.40 4.60 -1.26
C PRO A 50 25.04 5.36 0.03
N VAL A 51 24.68 4.63 1.08
CA VAL A 51 24.17 5.20 2.33
C VAL A 51 24.89 4.62 3.53
N VAL A 52 25.21 5.49 4.49
CA VAL A 52 25.59 5.12 5.86
C VAL A 52 24.38 5.31 6.76
N LYS A 53 24.01 4.29 7.51
CA LYS A 53 22.78 4.29 8.31
C LYS A 53 23.08 3.98 9.77
N GLY A 54 22.47 4.72 10.68
CA GLY A 54 22.63 4.45 12.10
C GLY A 54 21.49 5.03 12.93
N GLN A 55 21.19 4.33 14.02
CA GLN A 55 20.21 4.80 15.02
C GLN A 55 20.97 5.50 16.15
N VAL A 56 20.50 6.68 16.48
CA VAL A 56 21.13 7.53 17.51
C VAL A 56 20.07 8.23 18.35
N MET A 57 20.49 8.79 19.47
CA MET A 57 19.66 9.68 20.27
C MET A 57 19.94 11.13 19.84
N ALA A 58 18.91 11.85 19.49
CA ALA A 58 18.95 13.29 19.29
C ALA A 58 18.55 14.00 20.59
N ASN A 59 19.31 15.01 20.95
CA ASN A 59 19.07 15.83 22.14
C ASN A 59 19.07 17.31 21.76
N ALA A 60 18.06 18.04 22.21
CA ALA A 60 18.01 19.50 22.16
C ALA A 60 16.98 20.02 23.17
N ASN A 61 17.17 21.23 23.68
CA ASN A 61 16.23 21.92 24.59
C ASN A 61 15.81 21.05 25.81
N GLY A 62 16.70 20.16 26.28
CA GLY A 62 16.39 19.25 27.39
C GLY A 62 15.49 18.08 27.03
N GLN A 63 15.15 17.89 25.76
CA GLN A 63 14.38 16.77 25.25
C GLN A 63 15.26 15.78 24.49
N ASN A 64 14.87 14.50 24.53
CA ASN A 64 15.56 13.42 23.84
C ASN A 64 14.62 12.66 22.94
N GLN A 65 15.09 12.27 21.76
CA GLN A 65 14.35 11.47 20.80
C GLN A 65 15.24 10.48 20.06
N GLY A 66 14.78 9.24 19.90
CA GLY A 66 15.43 8.28 19.03
C GLY A 66 15.23 8.66 17.58
N VAL A 67 16.31 8.73 16.81
CA VAL A 67 16.29 9.08 15.39
C VAL A 67 17.16 8.14 14.58
N GLU A 68 16.85 8.07 13.29
CA GLU A 68 17.60 7.31 12.31
C GLU A 68 18.33 8.28 11.36
N VAL A 69 19.64 8.19 11.33
CA VAL A 69 20.50 9.05 10.50
C VAL A 69 20.86 8.32 9.22
N PHE A 70 20.63 8.99 8.11
CA PHE A 70 20.99 8.58 6.75
C PHE A 70 22.11 9.49 6.24
N GLY A 71 23.30 8.95 6.13
CA GLY A 71 24.44 9.61 5.48
C GLY A 71 24.38 9.42 3.98
N SER A 72 24.08 10.46 3.23
CA SER A 72 23.90 10.40 1.78
C SER A 72 24.52 11.60 1.07
N LYS A 73 24.73 11.49 -0.25
CA LYS A 73 25.18 12.63 -1.09
C LYS A 73 23.98 13.51 -1.41
N LEU A 74 24.17 14.85 -1.50
CA LEU A 74 23.13 15.79 -1.90
C LEU A 74 22.48 15.40 -3.24
N SER A 75 23.29 14.95 -4.21
CA SER A 75 22.83 14.49 -5.52
C SER A 75 21.83 13.34 -5.44
N ASP A 76 21.92 12.51 -4.40
CA ASP A 76 21.09 11.32 -4.23
C ASP A 76 19.81 11.67 -3.47
N ILE A 77 19.89 12.55 -2.47
CA ILE A 77 18.70 13.08 -1.78
C ILE A 77 17.78 13.81 -2.75
N LYS A 78 18.35 14.56 -3.71
CA LYS A 78 17.58 15.23 -4.77
C LYS A 78 16.79 14.28 -5.68
N LYS A 79 17.10 12.98 -5.69
CA LYS A 79 16.35 11.95 -6.42
C LYS A 79 15.14 11.42 -5.64
N LEU A 80 14.98 11.79 -4.37
CA LEU A 80 13.82 11.46 -3.53
C LEU A 80 12.80 12.61 -3.59
N PRO A 81 11.72 12.50 -4.38
CA PRO A 81 10.84 13.64 -4.66
C PRO A 81 10.22 14.25 -3.41
N LEU A 82 9.77 13.40 -2.47
CA LEU A 82 9.11 13.85 -1.24
C LEU A 82 10.07 14.45 -0.21
N ILE A 83 11.40 14.28 -0.39
CA ILE A 83 12.41 14.89 0.46
C ILE A 83 12.96 16.17 -0.20
N ALA A 84 13.21 16.11 -1.52
CA ALA A 84 13.82 17.24 -2.26
C ALA A 84 12.83 18.38 -2.51
N THR A 85 11.56 18.05 -2.80
CA THR A 85 10.49 19.02 -3.11
C THR A 85 9.22 18.65 -2.36
N PRO A 86 9.25 18.67 -1.01
CA PRO A 86 8.06 18.38 -0.21
C PRO A 86 7.05 19.52 -0.34
N GLU A 87 5.78 19.24 -0.04
CA GLU A 87 4.73 20.26 -0.01
C GLU A 87 5.01 21.35 1.03
N LEU A 88 5.61 20.98 2.14
CA LEU A 88 6.01 21.89 3.22
C LEU A 88 7.47 21.65 3.59
N SER A 89 8.27 22.72 3.54
CA SER A 89 9.67 22.70 3.97
C SER A 89 10.09 24.06 4.52
N LYS A 90 11.12 24.04 5.36
CA LYS A 90 11.81 25.24 5.84
C LYS A 90 13.29 25.13 5.51
N GLY A 91 13.94 26.26 5.18
CA GLY A 91 15.36 26.30 4.81
C GLY A 91 15.60 25.89 3.36
N SER A 92 16.84 25.49 3.04
CA SER A 92 17.24 25.11 1.68
C SER A 92 18.08 23.85 1.68
N ILE A 93 17.67 22.86 0.87
CA ILE A 93 18.42 21.62 0.68
C ILE A 93 19.79 21.86 0.02
N GLU A 94 19.98 22.97 -0.69
CA GLU A 94 21.26 23.33 -1.30
C GLU A 94 22.36 23.59 -0.26
N ASN A 95 21.99 23.91 0.98
CA ASN A 95 22.91 24.10 2.08
C ASN A 95 23.30 22.80 2.80
N PHE A 96 22.85 21.65 2.29
CA PHE A 96 23.02 20.33 2.93
C PHE A 96 24.49 20.00 3.28
N ASP A 97 25.45 20.43 2.47
CA ASP A 97 26.87 20.19 2.73
C ASP A 97 27.39 20.91 4.00
N LYS A 98 26.65 21.92 4.50
CA LYS A 98 27.03 22.71 5.69
C LYS A 98 26.41 22.20 7.00
N GLY A 99 25.36 21.38 6.91
CA GLY A 99 24.64 20.93 8.07
C GLY A 99 23.83 19.66 7.80
N ILE A 100 22.71 19.51 8.49
CA ILE A 100 21.85 18.34 8.36
C ILE A 100 20.42 18.74 8.00
N ALA A 101 19.69 17.77 7.42
CA ALA A 101 18.26 17.88 7.15
C ALA A 101 17.49 16.99 8.14
N ILE A 102 16.45 17.55 8.75
CA ILE A 102 15.63 16.81 9.73
C ILE A 102 14.16 16.78 9.32
N GLY A 103 13.44 15.73 9.74
CA GLY A 103 11.99 15.67 9.56
C GLY A 103 11.27 16.68 10.44
N SER A 104 10.13 17.18 9.96
CA SER A 104 9.33 18.20 10.66
C SER A 104 8.82 17.76 12.04
N GLY A 105 8.62 16.44 12.22
CA GLY A 105 8.25 15.85 13.50
C GLY A 105 9.39 15.88 14.50
N VAL A 106 10.64 15.60 14.06
CA VAL A 106 11.84 15.74 14.91
C VAL A 106 12.02 17.20 15.33
N ALA A 107 11.90 18.15 14.39
CA ALA A 107 11.99 19.56 14.67
C ALA A 107 10.96 20.00 15.71
N ARG A 108 9.71 19.55 15.55
CA ARG A 108 8.60 19.90 16.47
C ARG A 108 8.79 19.32 17.86
N SER A 109 9.18 18.04 17.96
CA SER A 109 9.32 17.38 19.27
C SER A 109 10.51 17.89 20.07
N LEU A 110 11.57 18.36 19.41
CA LEU A 110 12.73 18.94 20.06
C LEU A 110 12.72 20.47 20.13
N GLY A 111 11.70 21.12 19.58
CA GLY A 111 11.56 22.58 19.57
C GLY A 111 12.68 23.28 18.79
N LEU A 112 13.00 22.77 17.59
CA LEU A 112 14.13 23.21 16.77
C LEU A 112 13.67 23.97 15.51
N GLU A 113 14.45 24.96 15.12
CA GLU A 113 14.29 25.74 13.89
C GLU A 113 15.57 25.70 13.02
N ILE A 114 15.49 26.31 11.84
CA ILE A 114 16.65 26.46 10.94
C ILE A 114 17.74 27.31 11.62
N GLY A 115 18.97 26.82 11.58
CA GLY A 115 20.15 27.46 12.20
C GLY A 115 20.41 26.98 13.63
N ASP A 116 19.47 26.25 14.26
CA ASP A 116 19.71 25.65 15.57
C ASP A 116 20.67 24.46 15.48
N VAL A 117 21.27 24.11 16.59
CA VAL A 117 22.18 22.97 16.72
C VAL A 117 21.49 21.83 17.44
N ILE A 118 21.42 20.67 16.79
CA ILE A 118 20.97 19.40 17.37
C ILE A 118 22.18 18.57 17.80
N THR A 119 22.14 18.01 18.98
CA THR A 119 23.20 17.08 19.47
C THR A 119 22.79 15.65 19.19
N LEU A 120 23.63 14.94 18.44
CA LEU A 120 23.45 13.52 18.17
C LEU A 120 24.40 12.71 19.05
N ILE A 121 23.86 11.65 19.68
CA ILE A 121 24.58 10.76 20.61
C ILE A 121 24.52 9.35 20.04
N SER A 122 25.66 8.83 19.58
CA SER A 122 25.80 7.46 19.07
C SER A 122 26.42 6.55 20.12
N PRO A 123 25.87 5.36 20.36
CA PRO A 123 26.51 4.35 21.18
C PRO A 123 27.82 3.83 20.56
N ASP A 124 27.92 3.86 19.22
CA ASP A 124 29.08 3.43 18.45
C ASP A 124 30.15 4.53 18.39
N GLY A 125 30.74 4.84 19.54
CA GLY A 125 31.76 5.88 19.64
C GLY A 125 33.19 5.36 19.53
N VAL A 126 34.10 5.99 20.26
CA VAL A 126 35.52 5.64 20.24
C VAL A 126 35.77 4.43 21.14
N LYS A 127 36.43 3.38 20.58
CA LYS A 127 36.87 2.23 21.38
C LYS A 127 38.02 2.68 22.26
N THR A 128 37.87 2.53 23.57
CA THR A 128 38.87 2.83 24.58
C THR A 128 39.29 1.53 25.29
N ALA A 129 40.38 1.56 26.04
CA ALA A 129 40.85 0.41 26.85
C ALA A 129 39.78 -0.03 27.90
N PHE A 130 38.84 0.85 28.25
CA PHE A 130 37.77 0.60 29.23
C PHE A 130 36.41 0.35 28.63
N GLY A 131 36.30 0.21 27.29
CA GLY A 131 35.05 0.01 26.56
C GLY A 131 34.80 1.05 25.47
N THR A 132 33.60 1.08 24.94
CA THR A 132 33.21 2.06 23.90
C THR A 132 32.61 3.28 24.56
N SER A 133 33.20 4.46 24.33
CA SER A 133 32.66 5.74 24.78
C SER A 133 31.66 6.27 23.75
N PRO A 134 30.46 6.71 24.13
CA PRO A 134 29.50 7.29 23.18
C PRO A 134 30.10 8.48 22.43
N ARG A 135 29.78 8.62 21.15
CA ARG A 135 30.16 9.79 20.38
C ARG A 135 29.04 10.84 20.48
N ILE A 136 29.38 12.03 20.89
CA ILE A 136 28.49 13.18 21.02
C ILE A 136 28.97 14.25 20.06
N SER A 137 28.11 14.70 19.15
CA SER A 137 28.43 15.76 18.19
C SER A 137 27.22 16.63 17.91
N GLY A 138 27.46 17.96 17.80
CA GLY A 138 26.47 18.93 17.42
C GLY A 138 26.47 19.17 15.91
N PHE A 139 25.28 19.31 15.33
CA PHE A 139 25.10 19.59 13.90
C PHE A 139 24.09 20.71 13.71
N GLU A 140 24.38 21.64 12.82
CA GLU A 140 23.49 22.73 12.44
C GLU A 140 22.38 22.24 11.53
N ILE A 141 21.13 22.67 11.76
CA ILE A 141 19.96 22.34 10.95
C ILE A 141 19.84 23.34 9.81
N VAL A 142 19.99 22.86 8.59
CA VAL A 142 19.92 23.69 7.37
C VAL A 142 18.63 23.48 6.58
N TYR A 143 17.92 22.35 6.82
CA TYR A 143 16.72 22.00 6.11
C TYR A 143 15.77 21.18 6.98
N ILE A 144 14.48 21.54 6.97
CA ILE A 144 13.39 20.80 7.62
C ILE A 144 12.39 20.40 6.55
N PHE A 145 12.17 19.08 6.40
CA PHE A 145 11.23 18.53 5.41
C PHE A 145 10.01 17.89 6.09
N GLN A 146 8.89 17.87 5.36
CA GLN A 146 7.68 17.18 5.75
C GLN A 146 7.17 16.32 4.60
N VAL A 147 7.23 15.00 4.79
CA VAL A 147 6.80 14.00 3.81
C VAL A 147 5.31 13.65 3.95
N GLY A 148 4.73 13.95 5.11
CA GLY A 148 3.35 13.55 5.46
C GLY A 148 3.23 12.11 6.00
N ARG A 149 4.37 11.47 6.30
CA ARG A 149 4.43 10.17 6.97
C ARG A 149 5.02 10.33 8.36
N TYR A 150 4.23 9.95 9.35
CA TYR A 150 4.60 10.10 10.75
C TYR A 150 5.93 9.42 11.11
N ASP A 151 6.14 8.19 10.62
CA ASP A 151 7.35 7.41 10.85
C ASP A 151 8.60 8.10 10.29
N ILE A 152 8.53 8.71 9.11
CA ILE A 152 9.63 9.42 8.48
C ILE A 152 9.84 10.80 9.13
N ASP A 153 8.78 11.56 9.25
CA ASP A 153 8.84 12.93 9.76
C ASP A 153 9.32 13.00 11.21
N ASN A 154 9.04 11.96 12.02
CA ASN A 154 9.42 11.92 13.44
C ASN A 154 10.75 11.18 13.72
N THR A 155 11.35 10.51 12.76
CA THR A 155 12.56 9.73 13.06
C THR A 155 13.74 10.03 12.15
N ARG A 156 13.53 10.60 10.96
CA ARG A 156 14.57 10.64 9.93
C ARG A 156 15.40 11.92 9.95
N ILE A 157 16.71 11.74 9.88
CA ILE A 157 17.71 12.79 9.73
C ILE A 157 18.60 12.41 8.54
N TYR A 158 18.85 13.35 7.65
CA TYR A 158 19.86 13.22 6.60
C TYR A 158 21.11 14.02 6.95
N MET A 159 22.26 13.43 6.71
CA MET A 159 23.58 13.99 6.96
C MET A 159 24.46 13.80 5.73
N PRO A 160 25.37 14.73 5.39
CA PRO A 160 26.35 14.51 4.33
C PRO A 160 27.12 13.20 4.50
N LEU A 161 27.26 12.42 3.42
CA LEU A 161 27.84 11.06 3.49
C LEU A 161 29.19 11.03 4.21
N LYS A 162 30.07 11.97 3.91
CA LYS A 162 31.41 12.07 4.55
C LYS A 162 31.30 12.27 6.06
N ASN A 163 30.38 13.14 6.50
CA ASN A 163 30.17 13.42 7.91
C ASN A 163 29.63 12.18 8.63
N ALA A 164 28.68 11.47 8.00
CA ALA A 164 28.15 10.23 8.54
C ALA A 164 29.22 9.12 8.63
N GLN A 165 30.07 8.99 7.60
CA GLN A 165 31.18 8.04 7.61
C GLN A 165 32.13 8.29 8.80
N ILE A 166 32.49 9.54 9.05
CA ILE A 166 33.33 9.92 10.20
C ILE A 166 32.57 9.71 11.52
N TYR A 167 31.31 10.11 11.57
CA TYR A 167 30.49 10.04 12.78
C TYR A 167 30.26 8.59 13.24
N PHE A 168 30.06 7.65 12.32
CA PHE A 168 29.81 6.24 12.59
C PHE A 168 31.07 5.35 12.51
N ASN A 169 32.30 5.90 12.40
CA ASN A 169 33.54 5.15 12.21
C ASN A 169 33.52 4.24 10.97
N ARG A 170 32.98 4.73 9.85
CA ARG A 170 32.84 3.98 8.60
C ARG A 170 33.53 4.64 7.43
N GLU A 171 34.69 5.24 7.67
CA GLU A 171 35.48 5.91 6.66
C GLU A 171 35.80 4.98 5.48
N GLY A 172 35.51 5.45 4.26
CA GLY A 172 35.67 4.67 3.03
C GLY A 172 34.68 3.51 2.84
N ARG A 173 33.63 3.41 3.67
CA ARG A 173 32.60 2.35 3.60
C ARG A 173 31.21 2.94 3.65
N VAL A 174 30.25 2.13 3.16
CA VAL A 174 28.80 2.41 3.30
C VAL A 174 28.10 1.16 3.81
N ASP A 175 26.97 1.32 4.46
CA ASP A 175 26.23 0.22 5.03
C ASP A 175 25.36 -0.49 4.01
N GLU A 176 24.74 0.30 3.16
CA GLU A 176 23.79 -0.20 2.17
C GLU A 176 23.80 0.66 0.90
N PHE A 177 23.24 0.10 -0.17
CA PHE A 177 22.88 0.82 -1.37
C PHE A 177 21.36 0.92 -1.45
N GLU A 178 20.85 2.13 -1.52
CA GLU A 178 19.46 2.41 -1.83
C GLU A 178 19.27 2.45 -3.35
N VAL A 179 18.37 1.63 -3.87
CA VAL A 179 18.12 1.47 -5.30
C VAL A 179 16.71 1.95 -5.63
N MET A 180 16.63 2.88 -6.59
CA MET A 180 15.39 3.30 -7.22
C MET A 180 15.24 2.62 -8.57
N VAL A 181 14.04 2.14 -8.89
CA VAL A 181 13.73 1.44 -10.15
C VAL A 181 12.61 2.13 -10.90
N ASN A 182 12.57 1.96 -12.23
CA ASN A 182 11.56 2.58 -13.09
C ASN A 182 10.13 2.04 -12.85
N ALA A 183 10.02 0.74 -12.52
CA ALA A 183 8.77 0.05 -12.29
C ALA A 183 8.81 -0.65 -10.92
N PRO A 184 8.49 0.06 -9.81
CA PRO A 184 8.53 -0.52 -8.47
C PRO A 184 7.58 -1.70 -8.28
N GLU A 185 6.52 -1.75 -9.08
CA GLU A 185 5.53 -2.83 -9.05
C GLU A 185 6.14 -4.18 -9.49
N ASN A 186 7.15 -4.14 -10.36
CA ASN A 186 7.85 -5.32 -10.88
C ASN A 186 9.23 -5.50 -10.24
N ILE A 187 9.35 -5.14 -8.96
CA ILE A 187 10.64 -5.17 -8.25
C ILE A 187 11.25 -6.59 -8.18
N ASP A 188 10.40 -7.62 -8.20
CA ASP A 188 10.85 -9.00 -8.13
C ASP A 188 11.68 -9.43 -9.36
N ASP A 189 11.34 -8.94 -10.55
CA ASP A 189 12.10 -9.20 -11.79
C ASP A 189 13.50 -8.58 -11.72
N ILE A 190 13.57 -7.35 -11.17
CA ILE A 190 14.82 -6.61 -11.00
C ILE A 190 15.66 -7.23 -9.87
N ARG A 191 15.04 -7.78 -8.84
CA ARG A 191 15.70 -8.49 -7.74
C ARG A 191 16.60 -9.61 -8.27
N PHE A 192 16.13 -10.44 -9.21
CA PHE A 192 16.93 -11.50 -9.80
C PHE A 192 18.14 -10.97 -10.57
N ALA A 193 17.97 -9.88 -11.30
CA ALA A 193 19.07 -9.24 -12.02
C ALA A 193 20.10 -8.62 -11.05
N LEU A 194 19.65 -8.02 -9.96
CA LEU A 194 20.51 -7.48 -8.91
C LEU A 194 21.33 -8.57 -8.23
N ILE A 195 20.71 -9.67 -7.81
CA ILE A 195 21.39 -10.79 -7.13
C ILE A 195 22.56 -11.33 -7.99
N SER A 196 22.35 -11.44 -9.30
CA SER A 196 23.36 -11.96 -10.24
C SER A 196 24.57 -11.05 -10.39
N SER A 197 24.46 -9.77 -10.06
CA SER A 197 25.50 -8.74 -10.26
C SER A 197 26.19 -8.32 -8.96
N LEU A 198 25.75 -8.86 -7.82
CA LEU A 198 26.27 -8.47 -6.51
C LEU A 198 27.35 -9.41 -5.99
N PRO A 199 28.26 -8.92 -5.13
CA PRO A 199 29.21 -9.76 -4.42
C PRO A 199 28.51 -10.83 -3.59
N ASN A 200 29.17 -11.98 -3.42
CA ASN A 200 28.67 -13.05 -2.57
C ASN A 200 28.43 -12.55 -1.13
N GLY A 201 27.23 -12.84 -0.61
CA GLY A 201 26.83 -12.42 0.75
C GLY A 201 26.00 -11.15 0.81
N ALA A 202 25.78 -10.45 -0.30
CA ALA A 202 24.86 -9.33 -0.35
C ALA A 202 23.39 -9.81 -0.28
N LEU A 203 22.60 -9.12 0.51
CA LEU A 203 21.18 -9.36 0.70
C LEU A 203 20.40 -8.18 0.12
N ILE A 204 19.25 -8.48 -0.47
CA ILE A 204 18.37 -7.47 -1.04
C ILE A 204 17.07 -7.47 -0.25
N TRP A 205 16.72 -6.30 0.24
CA TRP A 205 15.46 -6.04 0.93
C TRP A 205 14.63 -5.06 0.10
N THR A 206 13.53 -5.52 -0.42
CA THR A 206 12.66 -4.71 -1.27
C THR A 206 11.59 -3.99 -0.46
N TRP A 207 10.95 -2.96 -1.04
CA TRP A 207 9.81 -2.31 -0.43
C TRP A 207 8.65 -3.28 -0.12
N ARG A 208 8.53 -4.37 -0.92
CA ARG A 208 7.56 -5.43 -0.66
C ARG A 208 7.90 -6.25 0.57
N ASP A 209 9.17 -6.57 0.76
CA ASP A 209 9.63 -7.28 1.95
C ASP A 209 9.41 -6.42 3.19
N ALA A 210 9.73 -5.12 3.12
CA ALA A 210 9.56 -4.17 4.21
C ALA A 210 8.09 -3.98 4.61
N ASN A 211 7.17 -4.04 3.65
CA ASN A 211 5.74 -3.83 3.89
C ASN A 211 4.93 -5.13 3.75
N GLY A 212 5.58 -6.30 3.73
CA GLY A 212 4.95 -7.59 3.47
C GLY A 212 3.78 -7.90 4.41
N GLY A 213 3.92 -7.63 5.70
CA GLY A 213 2.86 -7.80 6.68
C GLY A 213 1.64 -6.91 6.38
N PHE A 214 1.88 -5.66 6.03
CA PHE A 214 0.81 -4.72 5.65
C PHE A 214 0.13 -5.11 4.34
N LEU A 215 0.90 -5.49 3.31
CA LEU A 215 0.36 -5.95 2.03
C LEU A 215 -0.47 -7.23 2.17
N ASN A 216 -0.01 -8.17 2.99
CA ASN A 216 -0.77 -9.38 3.30
C ASN A 216 -2.07 -9.07 4.05
N ALA A 217 -2.05 -8.11 4.99
CA ALA A 217 -3.25 -7.66 5.68
C ALA A 217 -4.28 -7.04 4.72
N LEU A 218 -3.83 -6.20 3.77
CA LEU A 218 -4.69 -5.65 2.73
C LEU A 218 -5.28 -6.74 1.81
N GLN A 219 -4.48 -7.72 1.41
CA GLN A 219 -4.99 -8.84 0.61
C GLN A 219 -6.01 -9.68 1.39
N MET A 220 -5.79 -9.87 2.69
CA MET A 220 -6.74 -10.55 3.56
C MET A 220 -8.05 -9.77 3.69
N GLU A 221 -7.97 -8.44 3.81
CA GLU A 221 -9.13 -7.55 3.82
C GLU A 221 -9.93 -7.65 2.53
N ASP A 222 -9.25 -7.57 1.35
CA ASP A 222 -9.90 -7.74 0.04
C ASP A 222 -10.63 -9.10 -0.07
N ASN A 223 -10.01 -10.17 0.40
CA ASN A 223 -10.61 -11.51 0.39
C ASN A 223 -11.83 -11.60 1.32
N ILE A 224 -11.75 -11.03 2.53
CA ILE A 224 -12.87 -10.99 3.49
C ILE A 224 -14.02 -10.18 2.90
N MET A 225 -13.74 -9.01 2.33
CA MET A 225 -14.76 -8.18 1.66
C MET A 225 -15.43 -8.91 0.51
N PHE A 226 -14.65 -9.65 -0.31
CA PHE A 226 -15.21 -10.47 -1.38
C PHE A 226 -16.14 -11.58 -0.86
N ILE A 227 -15.78 -12.23 0.25
CA ILE A 227 -16.62 -13.25 0.89
C ILE A 227 -17.92 -12.62 1.40
N ILE A 228 -17.85 -11.49 2.10
CA ILE A 228 -19.03 -10.77 2.60
C ILE A 228 -19.95 -10.37 1.45
N LEU A 229 -19.40 -9.78 0.39
CA LEU A 229 -20.16 -9.42 -0.81
C LEU A 229 -20.81 -10.66 -1.47
N SER A 230 -20.09 -11.78 -1.52
CA SER A 230 -20.62 -13.04 -2.08
C SER A 230 -21.81 -13.55 -1.28
N ILE A 231 -21.76 -13.46 0.06
CA ILE A 231 -22.88 -13.83 0.93
C ILE A 231 -24.06 -12.90 0.73
N LEU A 232 -23.84 -11.59 0.63
CA LEU A 232 -24.92 -10.61 0.36
C LEU A 232 -25.60 -10.87 -0.99
N VAL A 233 -24.82 -11.15 -2.03
CA VAL A 233 -25.34 -11.49 -3.37
C VAL A 233 -26.11 -12.81 -3.30
N LEU A 234 -25.62 -13.79 -2.54
CA LEU A 234 -26.33 -15.07 -2.34
C LEU A 234 -27.71 -14.85 -1.68
N ILE A 235 -27.78 -14.05 -0.62
CA ILE A 235 -29.04 -13.70 0.06
C ILE A 235 -30.00 -12.99 -0.91
N ALA A 236 -29.50 -12.01 -1.68
CA ALA A 236 -30.29 -11.31 -2.68
C ALA A 236 -30.84 -12.28 -3.75
N THR A 237 -30.00 -13.22 -4.19
CA THR A 237 -30.41 -14.21 -5.20
C THR A 237 -31.45 -15.18 -4.66
N MET A 238 -31.40 -15.54 -3.38
CA MET A 238 -32.45 -16.36 -2.72
C MET A 238 -33.82 -15.65 -2.75
N ASN A 239 -33.86 -14.34 -2.65
CA ASN A 239 -35.10 -13.56 -2.85
C ASN A 239 -35.66 -13.70 -4.27
N ILE A 240 -34.78 -13.67 -5.29
CA ILE A 240 -35.20 -13.91 -6.69
C ILE A 240 -35.78 -15.31 -6.84
N VAL A 241 -35.14 -16.32 -6.24
CA VAL A 241 -35.65 -17.71 -6.25
C VAL A 241 -37.04 -17.80 -5.63
N SER A 242 -37.23 -17.21 -4.45
CA SER A 242 -38.53 -17.20 -3.77
C SER A 242 -39.61 -16.53 -4.60
N GLY A 243 -39.28 -15.39 -5.23
CA GLY A 243 -40.20 -14.70 -6.16
C GLY A 243 -40.54 -15.55 -7.39
N LEU A 244 -39.55 -16.23 -7.98
CA LEU A 244 -39.79 -17.13 -9.12
C LEU A 244 -40.61 -18.35 -8.73
N ILE A 245 -40.38 -18.96 -7.58
CA ILE A 245 -41.21 -20.10 -7.10
C ILE A 245 -42.64 -19.65 -6.90
N MET A 246 -42.87 -18.49 -6.31
CA MET A 246 -44.20 -17.92 -6.14
C MET A 246 -44.86 -17.62 -7.50
N LEU A 247 -44.12 -17.02 -8.45
CA LEU A 247 -44.59 -16.77 -9.79
C LEU A 247 -44.99 -18.07 -10.50
N VAL A 248 -44.14 -19.12 -10.41
CA VAL A 248 -44.44 -20.43 -11.00
C VAL A 248 -45.70 -21.03 -10.36
N LYS A 249 -45.85 -20.93 -9.03
CA LYS A 249 -47.05 -21.43 -8.34
C LYS A 249 -48.34 -20.69 -8.79
N ASN A 250 -48.26 -19.35 -8.84
CA ASN A 250 -49.40 -18.53 -9.26
C ASN A 250 -49.77 -18.70 -10.75
N LYS A 251 -48.83 -19.12 -11.59
CA LYS A 251 -49.00 -19.37 -13.01
C LYS A 251 -49.08 -20.85 -13.39
N SER A 252 -49.24 -21.72 -12.39
CA SER A 252 -49.31 -23.18 -12.60
C SER A 252 -50.41 -23.59 -13.56
N HIS A 253 -51.62 -23.02 -13.43
CA HIS A 253 -52.75 -23.29 -14.28
C HIS A 253 -52.48 -22.87 -15.73
N ASP A 254 -51.93 -21.62 -15.93
CA ASP A 254 -51.57 -21.13 -17.26
C ASP A 254 -50.48 -22.02 -17.91
N ILE A 255 -49.51 -22.50 -17.12
CA ILE A 255 -48.49 -23.45 -17.58
C ILE A 255 -49.13 -24.76 -18.03
N GLY A 256 -50.12 -25.28 -17.23
CA GLY A 256 -50.85 -26.47 -17.57
C GLY A 256 -51.57 -26.37 -18.91
N ILE A 257 -52.27 -25.27 -19.18
CA ILE A 257 -52.93 -24.98 -20.46
C ILE A 257 -51.94 -24.93 -21.60
N LEU A 258 -50.84 -24.19 -21.45
CA LEU A 258 -49.80 -24.09 -22.46
C LEU A 258 -49.17 -25.45 -22.79
N ARG A 259 -49.00 -26.30 -21.81
CA ARG A 259 -48.49 -27.69 -21.97
C ARG A 259 -49.48 -28.59 -22.74
N THR A 260 -50.79 -28.46 -22.48
CA THR A 260 -51.83 -29.20 -23.25
C THR A 260 -51.93 -28.72 -24.67
N MET A 261 -51.63 -27.42 -24.94
CA MET A 261 -51.54 -26.84 -26.28
C MET A 261 -50.27 -27.23 -27.05
N GLY A 262 -49.36 -28.02 -26.45
CA GLY A 262 -48.18 -28.56 -27.12
C GLY A 262 -46.87 -27.81 -26.85
N LEU A 263 -46.81 -26.86 -25.90
CA LEU A 263 -45.54 -26.25 -25.49
C LEU A 263 -44.59 -27.30 -24.85
N THR A 264 -43.34 -27.28 -25.33
CA THR A 264 -42.33 -28.19 -24.81
C THR A 264 -41.78 -27.73 -23.44
N GLU A 265 -41.21 -28.68 -22.66
CA GLU A 265 -40.54 -28.36 -21.41
C GLU A 265 -39.45 -27.32 -21.57
N GLY A 266 -38.66 -27.41 -22.66
CA GLY A 266 -37.61 -26.47 -22.97
C GLY A 266 -38.11 -25.03 -23.23
N SER A 267 -39.30 -24.87 -23.79
CA SER A 267 -39.93 -23.54 -24.00
C SER A 267 -40.31 -22.91 -22.66
N ILE A 268 -40.90 -23.68 -21.76
CA ILE A 268 -41.28 -23.20 -20.42
C ILE A 268 -40.03 -22.85 -19.61
N LEU A 269 -39.03 -23.72 -19.65
CA LEU A 269 -37.75 -23.45 -19.00
C LEU A 269 -37.12 -22.13 -19.46
N ARG A 270 -37.12 -21.88 -20.80
CA ARG A 270 -36.60 -20.63 -21.36
C ARG A 270 -37.36 -19.41 -20.86
N ILE A 271 -38.69 -19.46 -20.81
CA ILE A 271 -39.54 -18.35 -20.34
C ILE A 271 -39.17 -17.96 -18.90
N PHE A 272 -39.18 -18.92 -17.98
CA PHE A 272 -38.88 -18.64 -16.57
C PHE A 272 -37.39 -18.30 -16.31
N PHE A 273 -36.49 -18.90 -17.10
CA PHE A 273 -35.08 -18.53 -17.05
C PHE A 273 -34.85 -17.10 -17.51
N ILE A 274 -35.48 -16.69 -18.61
CA ILE A 274 -35.41 -15.30 -19.13
C ILE A 274 -35.99 -14.31 -18.11
N CYS A 275 -37.10 -14.65 -17.45
CA CYS A 275 -37.68 -13.78 -16.42
C CYS A 275 -36.71 -13.55 -15.26
N GLY A 276 -36.06 -14.60 -14.75
CA GLY A 276 -35.10 -14.47 -13.68
C GLY A 276 -33.79 -13.79 -14.13
N ALA A 277 -33.29 -14.14 -15.31
CA ALA A 277 -32.12 -13.51 -15.92
C ALA A 277 -32.33 -12.01 -16.14
N PHE A 278 -33.51 -11.61 -16.64
CA PHE A 278 -33.84 -10.21 -16.86
C PHE A 278 -33.83 -9.40 -15.54
N THR A 279 -34.42 -9.97 -14.49
CA THR A 279 -34.38 -9.34 -13.15
C THR A 279 -32.95 -9.17 -12.65
N GLY A 280 -32.10 -10.20 -12.81
CA GLY A 280 -30.70 -10.15 -12.42
C GLY A 280 -29.87 -9.15 -13.22
N VAL A 281 -30.08 -9.09 -14.54
CA VAL A 281 -29.38 -8.13 -15.40
C VAL A 281 -29.75 -6.70 -15.06
N ILE A 282 -31.06 -6.40 -14.95
CA ILE A 282 -31.53 -5.06 -14.58
C ILE A 282 -30.99 -4.67 -13.19
N GLY A 283 -31.12 -5.58 -12.22
CA GLY A 283 -30.60 -5.34 -10.86
C GLY A 283 -29.09 -5.05 -10.86
N THR A 284 -28.31 -5.79 -11.64
CA THR A 284 -26.86 -5.57 -11.75
C THR A 284 -26.54 -4.22 -12.40
N ILE A 285 -27.27 -3.84 -13.48
CA ILE A 285 -27.07 -2.54 -14.14
C ILE A 285 -27.36 -1.39 -13.17
N PHE A 286 -28.50 -1.41 -12.50
CA PHE A 286 -28.83 -0.38 -11.52
C PHE A 286 -27.87 -0.37 -10.34
N GLY A 287 -27.46 -1.55 -9.85
CA GLY A 287 -26.48 -1.67 -8.78
C GLY A 287 -25.12 -1.05 -9.14
N VAL A 288 -24.62 -1.27 -10.35
CA VAL A 288 -23.38 -0.66 -10.85
C VAL A 288 -23.54 0.86 -10.97
N ILE A 289 -24.64 1.33 -11.57
CA ILE A 289 -24.87 2.77 -11.74
C ILE A 289 -24.92 3.47 -10.38
N PHE A 290 -25.73 2.98 -9.45
CA PHE A 290 -25.84 3.58 -8.11
C PHE A 290 -24.54 3.46 -7.32
N GLY A 291 -23.83 2.33 -7.42
CA GLY A 291 -22.53 2.14 -6.77
C GLY A 291 -21.48 3.12 -7.29
N CYS A 292 -21.37 3.30 -8.60
CA CYS A 292 -20.44 4.27 -9.19
C CYS A 292 -20.79 5.71 -8.79
N ILE A 293 -22.07 6.09 -8.84
CA ILE A 293 -22.54 7.41 -8.40
C ILE A 293 -22.18 7.63 -6.93
N PHE A 294 -22.43 6.64 -6.06
CA PHE A 294 -22.13 6.73 -4.65
C PHE A 294 -20.63 6.97 -4.39
N VAL A 295 -19.75 6.26 -5.08
CA VAL A 295 -18.29 6.42 -4.93
C VAL A 295 -17.83 7.79 -5.45
N ILE A 296 -18.35 8.27 -6.57
CA ILE A 296 -18.01 9.59 -7.12
C ILE A 296 -18.43 10.73 -6.18
N TYR A 297 -19.57 10.59 -5.53
CA TYR A 297 -20.11 11.59 -4.61
C TYR A 297 -19.82 11.28 -3.13
N LEU A 298 -18.83 10.43 -2.86
CA LEU A 298 -18.49 10.01 -1.50
C LEU A 298 -18.12 11.21 -0.61
N ASP A 299 -17.21 12.08 -1.07
CA ASP A 299 -16.75 13.25 -0.32
C ASP A 299 -17.88 14.23 0.00
N PRO A 300 -18.76 14.66 -0.94
CA PRO A 300 -19.93 15.45 -0.63
C PRO A 300 -20.88 14.80 0.38
N ILE A 301 -21.10 13.49 0.27
CA ILE A 301 -21.97 12.73 1.19
C ILE A 301 -21.38 12.73 2.59
N PHE A 302 -20.07 12.47 2.74
CA PHE A 302 -19.41 12.49 4.03
C PHE A 302 -19.38 13.89 4.66
N ASN A 303 -19.13 14.92 3.87
CA ASN A 303 -19.19 16.32 4.33
C ASN A 303 -20.59 16.68 4.84
N PHE A 304 -21.63 16.21 4.16
CA PHE A 304 -23.02 16.40 4.58
C PHE A 304 -23.33 15.67 5.89
N ILE A 305 -22.89 14.42 6.04
CA ILE A 305 -23.03 13.64 7.28
C ILE A 305 -22.27 14.32 8.42
N ASN A 306 -21.06 14.78 8.16
CA ASN A 306 -20.24 15.46 9.16
C ASN A 306 -20.86 16.79 9.62
N TYR A 307 -21.50 17.53 8.69
CA TYR A 307 -22.24 18.74 8.99
C TYR A 307 -23.44 18.47 9.93
N ILE A 308 -24.24 17.44 9.66
CA ILE A 308 -25.39 17.06 10.49
C ILE A 308 -24.95 16.54 11.87
N SER A 309 -23.83 15.82 11.93
CA SER A 309 -23.30 15.23 13.17
C SER A 309 -22.50 16.21 14.04
N GLY A 310 -22.48 17.51 13.70
CA GLY A 310 -21.76 18.53 14.48
C GLY A 310 -20.23 18.44 14.35
N GLY A 311 -19.69 17.88 13.26
CA GLY A 311 -18.25 17.90 12.97
C GLY A 311 -17.41 16.80 13.63
N GLY A 312 -18.02 15.78 14.25
CA GLY A 312 -17.32 14.78 15.06
C GLY A 312 -17.02 13.45 14.41
N VAL A 313 -17.58 13.14 13.23
CA VAL A 313 -17.49 11.81 12.60
C VAL A 313 -16.17 11.64 11.85
N TRP A 314 -15.72 12.68 11.17
CA TRP A 314 -14.45 12.65 10.43
C TRP A 314 -13.70 13.97 10.66
N THR A 315 -12.52 13.88 11.28
CA THR A 315 -11.61 15.01 11.41
C THR A 315 -10.29 14.64 10.75
N ALA A 316 -9.82 15.45 9.81
CA ALA A 316 -8.55 15.25 9.11
C ALA A 316 -7.35 15.11 10.09
N GLU A 317 -7.45 15.77 11.25
CA GLU A 317 -6.45 15.68 12.33
C GLU A 317 -6.37 14.29 12.98
N LYS A 318 -7.50 13.57 13.11
CA LYS A 318 -7.52 12.23 13.73
C LYS A 318 -7.06 11.14 12.78
N TYR A 319 -7.38 11.26 11.49
CA TYR A 319 -7.12 10.21 10.51
C TYR A 319 -5.93 10.51 9.62
N LEU A 320 -5.31 11.70 9.74
CA LEU A 320 -4.18 12.17 8.93
C LEU A 320 -4.44 12.09 7.40
N LEU A 321 -5.71 12.11 7.02
CA LEU A 321 -6.19 12.03 5.65
C LEU A 321 -7.15 13.20 5.40
N SER A 322 -6.88 13.99 4.39
CA SER A 322 -7.70 15.14 3.99
C SER A 322 -9.03 14.74 3.34
N SER A 323 -9.09 13.54 2.74
CA SER A 323 -10.27 12.95 2.10
C SER A 323 -10.26 11.44 2.28
N LEU A 324 -11.44 10.81 2.16
CA LEU A 324 -11.54 9.35 2.12
C LEU A 324 -11.01 8.83 0.77
N PRO A 325 -9.96 8.01 0.76
CA PRO A 325 -9.43 7.46 -0.48
C PRO A 325 -10.41 6.42 -1.03
N ALA A 326 -11.23 6.80 -1.99
CA ALA A 326 -12.11 5.87 -2.71
C ALA A 326 -11.71 5.86 -4.19
N GLU A 327 -11.31 4.71 -4.69
CA GLU A 327 -10.96 4.52 -6.09
C GLU A 327 -11.92 3.54 -6.77
N LEU A 328 -12.45 3.93 -7.93
CA LEU A 328 -13.21 3.04 -8.81
C LEU A 328 -12.23 2.17 -9.61
N ARG A 329 -12.06 0.92 -9.20
CA ARG A 329 -11.27 -0.06 -9.94
C ARG A 329 -12.17 -0.84 -10.89
N THR A 330 -11.93 -0.76 -12.17
CA THR A 330 -12.69 -1.50 -13.20
C THR A 330 -12.69 -3.00 -12.99
N GLN A 331 -11.60 -3.54 -12.42
CA GLN A 331 -11.51 -4.96 -12.06
C GLN A 331 -12.53 -5.39 -11.01
N ASP A 332 -12.78 -4.55 -10.01
CA ASP A 332 -13.71 -4.87 -8.92
C ASP A 332 -15.15 -4.77 -9.40
N ILE A 333 -15.46 -3.80 -10.26
CA ILE A 333 -16.76 -3.71 -10.94
C ILE A 333 -17.00 -4.98 -11.77
N PHE A 334 -15.99 -5.43 -12.53
CA PHE A 334 -16.13 -6.64 -13.35
C PHE A 334 -16.32 -7.90 -12.49
N LYS A 335 -15.57 -8.06 -11.38
CA LYS A 335 -15.75 -9.18 -10.43
C LYS A 335 -17.16 -9.17 -9.82
N ALA A 336 -17.65 -8.00 -9.39
CA ALA A 336 -18.98 -7.86 -8.81
C ALA A 336 -20.09 -8.20 -9.83
N CYS A 337 -19.97 -7.73 -11.07
CA CYS A 337 -20.89 -8.07 -12.16
C CYS A 337 -20.87 -9.57 -12.47
N ALA A 338 -19.67 -10.16 -12.61
CA ALA A 338 -19.51 -11.58 -12.91
C ALA A 338 -20.09 -12.46 -11.79
N LEU A 339 -19.86 -12.09 -10.53
CA LEU A 339 -20.41 -12.78 -9.37
C LEU A 339 -21.95 -12.69 -9.34
N SER A 340 -22.50 -11.47 -9.49
CA SER A 340 -23.94 -11.23 -9.46
C SER A 340 -24.69 -11.96 -10.58
N LEU A 341 -24.23 -11.80 -11.82
CA LEU A 341 -24.85 -12.45 -12.97
C LEU A 341 -24.66 -13.96 -12.94
N GLY A 342 -23.44 -14.43 -12.59
CA GLY A 342 -23.14 -15.86 -12.50
C GLY A 342 -24.02 -16.57 -11.48
N LEU A 343 -24.14 -16.02 -10.26
CA LEU A 343 -25.00 -16.57 -9.22
C LEU A 343 -26.48 -16.52 -9.62
N THR A 344 -26.94 -15.39 -10.17
CA THR A 344 -28.32 -15.23 -10.60
C THR A 344 -28.69 -16.27 -11.66
N PHE A 345 -27.88 -16.45 -12.70
CA PHE A 345 -28.14 -17.42 -13.77
C PHE A 345 -28.09 -18.85 -13.25
N PHE A 346 -27.11 -19.18 -12.43
CA PHE A 346 -26.96 -20.51 -11.86
C PHE A 346 -28.15 -20.89 -10.98
N ILE A 347 -28.53 -20.01 -10.05
CA ILE A 347 -29.58 -20.29 -9.09
C ILE A 347 -30.98 -20.24 -9.75
N THR A 348 -31.21 -19.32 -10.70
CA THR A 348 -32.49 -19.21 -11.43
C THR A 348 -32.82 -20.47 -12.26
N TYR A 349 -31.80 -21.21 -12.69
CA TYR A 349 -31.99 -22.45 -13.45
C TYR A 349 -32.82 -23.48 -12.67
N PHE A 350 -32.67 -23.60 -11.35
CA PHE A 350 -33.38 -24.62 -10.55
C PHE A 350 -34.90 -24.41 -10.51
N PRO A 351 -35.44 -23.21 -10.16
CA PRO A 351 -36.87 -22.97 -10.20
C PRO A 351 -37.45 -23.06 -11.63
N ALA A 352 -36.73 -22.55 -12.62
CA ALA A 352 -37.14 -22.63 -14.00
C ALA A 352 -37.27 -24.08 -14.50
N ARG A 353 -36.33 -24.95 -14.13
CA ARG A 353 -36.39 -26.38 -14.43
C ARG A 353 -37.56 -27.07 -13.72
N ARG A 354 -37.82 -26.68 -12.46
CA ARG A 354 -38.99 -27.20 -11.71
C ARG A 354 -40.30 -26.83 -12.36
N ALA A 355 -40.44 -25.58 -12.82
CA ALA A 355 -41.60 -25.12 -13.57
C ALA A 355 -41.80 -25.90 -14.88
N ALA A 356 -40.71 -26.15 -15.62
CA ALA A 356 -40.77 -26.89 -16.90
C ALA A 356 -41.23 -28.35 -16.74
N ARG A 357 -40.97 -28.99 -15.61
CA ARG A 357 -41.30 -30.39 -15.34
C ARG A 357 -42.65 -30.61 -14.66
N MET A 358 -43.45 -29.53 -14.45
CA MET A 358 -44.81 -29.68 -13.91
C MET A 358 -45.71 -30.50 -14.86
N ARG A 359 -46.40 -31.47 -14.29
CA ARG A 359 -47.32 -32.30 -15.03
C ARG A 359 -48.63 -31.56 -15.25
N PRO A 360 -49.19 -31.52 -16.50
CA PRO A 360 -50.43 -30.81 -16.79
C PRO A 360 -51.59 -31.21 -15.89
N VAL A 361 -51.67 -32.53 -15.56
CA VAL A 361 -52.73 -33.08 -14.69
C VAL A 361 -52.66 -32.54 -13.26
N GLU A 362 -51.48 -32.32 -12.74
CA GLU A 362 -51.27 -31.74 -11.39
C GLU A 362 -51.59 -30.25 -11.37
N ALA A 363 -51.27 -29.55 -12.46
CA ALA A 363 -51.49 -28.10 -12.62
C ALA A 363 -52.97 -27.74 -12.76
N LEU A 364 -53.79 -28.62 -13.34
CA LEU A 364 -55.23 -28.41 -13.55
C LEU A 364 -56.10 -28.96 -12.43
N ARG A 365 -55.56 -29.76 -11.50
CA ARG A 365 -56.30 -30.42 -10.43
C ARG A 365 -56.43 -29.60 -9.13
N TYR A 366 -55.65 -28.57 -8.99
CA TYR A 366 -55.70 -27.68 -7.84
C TYR A 366 -56.47 -26.39 -8.20
N ASP A 367 -57.77 -26.45 -8.06
CA ASP A 367 -58.68 -25.38 -7.74
C ASP A 367 -59.34 -25.68 -6.41
#